data_e0a855b7eae7dc512272d569160d223a
#
_entry.id   e0a855b7eae7dc512272d569160d223a
#
_cell.length_a   1.000
_cell.length_b   1.000
_cell.length_c   1.000
_cell.angle_alpha   90.00
_cell.angle_beta   90.00
_cell.angle_gamma   90.00
#
_symmetry.space_group_name_H-M   'P 1'
#
loop_
_entity.id
_entity.type
_entity.pdbx_description
1 polymer ?
#
loop_
_entity_poly.entity_id
_entity_poly.type
_entity_poly.pdbx_seq_one_letter_code
_entity_poly.pdbx_strand_id
1 'polypeptide(L)'
;TGTHWSRLADNSKPTILKGTILESLDTMMDWYQAVATVPESTDDNGNVTAEHPIKKSISLNGRSVGDDITFTVDEKEYTGKIEKEGDIKHTKCKVSDTDSSKNVYGLFNSWDEDEDTVNDMYVAQVGTYVIRIHKDETVAKGDLIQSKGDGTGKVQADDIMRSSTVAKVLSTTKIETYSDG
;
A
#
# COMPACT_ATOMS: atom_id res chain seq x y z
N THR A 1 9.02 -10.64 2.28
CA THR A 1 9.06 -9.20 2.37
C THR A 1 7.99 -8.74 3.36
N GLY A 2 8.32 -7.80 4.24
CA GLY A 2 7.43 -7.37 5.32
C GLY A 2 6.54 -6.17 4.97
N THR A 3 6.51 -5.73 3.70
CA THR A 3 5.68 -4.61 3.24
C THR A 3 4.65 -5.08 2.24
N HIS A 4 3.46 -4.49 2.30
CA HIS A 4 2.36 -4.72 1.37
C HIS A 4 1.82 -3.39 0.86
N TRP A 5 1.16 -3.41 -0.29
CA TRP A 5 0.48 -2.25 -0.82
C TRP A 5 -0.82 -1.97 -0.07
N SER A 6 -1.12 -0.69 0.06
CA SER A 6 -2.42 -0.18 0.49
C SER A 6 -2.65 1.19 -0.13
N ARG A 7 -3.81 1.79 0.07
CA ARG A 7 -4.11 3.18 -0.28
C ARG A 7 -5.13 3.76 0.68
N LEU A 8 -5.17 5.08 0.78
CA LEU A 8 -6.21 5.75 1.55
C LEU A 8 -7.59 5.55 0.93
N ALA A 9 -8.63 5.62 1.77
CA ALA A 9 -10.01 5.40 1.34
C ALA A 9 -10.43 6.30 0.17
N ASP A 10 -10.00 7.54 0.18
CA ASP A 10 -10.31 8.59 -0.80
C ASP A 10 -9.29 8.69 -1.94
N ASN A 11 -8.31 7.78 -1.98
CA ASN A 11 -7.22 7.77 -2.95
C ASN A 11 -6.36 9.06 -2.94
N SER A 12 -6.36 9.82 -1.85
CA SER A 12 -5.52 11.00 -1.68
C SER A 12 -4.05 10.64 -1.38
N LYS A 13 -3.15 11.62 -1.53
CA LYS A 13 -1.71 11.50 -1.19
C LYS A 13 -1.31 12.65 -0.25
N PRO A 14 -1.84 12.71 0.98
CA PRO A 14 -1.40 13.71 1.95
C PRO A 14 0.03 13.46 2.39
N THR A 15 0.64 14.43 3.05
CA THR A 15 1.91 14.23 3.74
C THR A 15 1.70 13.28 4.93
N ILE A 16 2.24 12.08 4.85
CA ILE A 16 2.27 11.11 5.95
C ILE A 16 3.73 10.83 6.28
N LEU A 17 4.08 10.93 7.55
CA LEU A 17 5.45 10.71 8.01
C LEU A 17 5.72 9.21 8.16
N LYS A 18 6.93 8.78 7.82
CA LYS A 18 7.36 7.39 7.96
C LYS A 18 7.20 6.91 9.41
N GLY A 19 6.66 5.72 9.58
CA GLY A 19 6.36 5.14 10.89
C GLY A 19 5.01 5.52 11.48
N THR A 20 4.18 6.30 10.76
CA THR A 20 2.80 6.58 11.15
C THR A 20 1.97 5.30 11.18
N ILE A 21 1.22 5.10 12.25
CA ILE A 21 0.36 3.92 12.44
C ILE A 21 -0.88 4.05 11.56
N LEU A 22 -1.19 2.97 10.85
CA LEU A 22 -2.34 2.86 9.96
C LEU A 22 -3.34 1.82 10.48
N GLU A 23 -4.61 2.04 10.18
CA GLU A 23 -5.71 1.09 10.42
C GLU A 23 -6.26 0.57 9.10
N SER A 24 -6.57 -0.73 9.05
CA SER A 24 -7.26 -1.33 7.90
C SER A 24 -8.72 -0.91 7.84
N LEU A 25 -9.26 -0.87 6.63
CA LEU A 25 -10.69 -0.64 6.36
C LEU A 25 -11.31 -1.91 5.76
N ASP A 26 -12.63 -2.01 5.83
CA ASP A 26 -13.36 -3.12 5.17
C ASP A 26 -13.43 -2.96 3.64
N THR A 27 -12.91 -1.86 3.11
CA THR A 27 -12.88 -1.60 1.67
C THR A 27 -11.60 -2.14 1.06
N MET A 28 -11.73 -2.93 0.00
CA MET A 28 -10.61 -3.50 -0.73
C MET A 28 -10.09 -2.53 -1.80
N MET A 29 -8.80 -2.67 -2.14
CA MET A 29 -8.21 -2.00 -3.29
C MET A 29 -8.69 -2.67 -4.58
N ASP A 30 -8.93 -1.86 -5.60
CA ASP A 30 -9.16 -2.33 -6.96
C ASP A 30 -8.04 -1.83 -7.87
N TRP A 31 -7.45 -2.74 -8.62
CA TRP A 31 -6.52 -2.41 -9.70
C TRP A 31 -7.13 -2.76 -11.05
N TYR A 32 -6.71 -2.00 -12.06
CA TYR A 32 -7.23 -2.12 -13.40
C TYR A 32 -6.08 -2.26 -14.40
N GLN A 33 -6.36 -2.96 -15.47
CA GLN A 33 -5.39 -3.18 -16.55
C GLN A 33 -6.04 -2.91 -17.91
N ALA A 34 -5.24 -2.40 -18.83
CA ALA A 34 -5.57 -2.42 -20.25
C ALA A 34 -5.14 -3.78 -20.81
N VAL A 35 -6.01 -4.45 -21.55
CA VAL A 35 -5.75 -5.77 -22.11
C VAL A 35 -6.04 -5.71 -23.62
N ALA A 36 -5.05 -6.08 -24.41
CA ALA A 36 -5.21 -6.30 -25.86
C ALA A 36 -4.76 -7.72 -26.22
N THR A 37 -5.38 -8.31 -27.22
CA THR A 37 -4.97 -9.61 -27.76
C THR A 37 -4.02 -9.39 -28.93
N VAL A 38 -2.82 -9.95 -28.87
CA VAL A 38 -1.90 -10.02 -29.99
C VAL A 38 -2.20 -11.32 -30.75
N PRO A 39 -2.59 -11.27 -32.02
CA PRO A 39 -2.90 -12.46 -32.78
C PRO A 39 -1.65 -13.32 -33.01
N GLU A 40 -1.87 -14.58 -33.31
CA GLU A 40 -0.82 -15.49 -33.75
C GLU A 40 -0.04 -14.87 -34.92
N SER A 41 1.27 -14.99 -34.88
CA SER A 41 2.17 -14.51 -35.93
C SER A 41 3.30 -15.51 -36.18
N THR A 42 3.79 -15.54 -37.42
CA THR A 42 4.95 -16.36 -37.80
C THR A 42 6.07 -15.41 -38.27
N ASP A 43 7.26 -15.58 -37.73
CA ASP A 43 8.43 -14.80 -38.17
C ASP A 43 9.00 -15.31 -39.48
N ASP A 44 9.96 -14.55 -40.04
CA ASP A 44 10.64 -14.88 -41.34
C ASP A 44 11.41 -16.22 -41.28
N ASN A 45 11.65 -16.77 -40.09
CA ASN A 45 12.34 -18.05 -39.88
C ASN A 45 11.36 -19.20 -39.69
N GLY A 46 10.05 -18.94 -39.76
CA GLY A 46 8.98 -19.94 -39.56
C GLY A 46 8.66 -20.25 -38.11
N ASN A 47 9.13 -19.46 -37.13
CA ASN A 47 8.75 -19.64 -35.74
C ASN A 47 7.36 -19.03 -35.51
N VAL A 48 6.47 -19.81 -34.92
CA VAL A 48 5.12 -19.38 -34.59
C VAL A 48 5.06 -18.85 -33.18
N THR A 49 4.58 -17.61 -33.05
CA THR A 49 4.19 -17.03 -31.75
C THR A 49 2.68 -17.14 -31.64
N ALA A 50 2.20 -17.93 -30.68
CA ALA A 50 0.76 -18.13 -30.45
C ALA A 50 0.09 -16.83 -30.01
N GLU A 51 -1.22 -16.75 -30.22
CA GLU A 51 -2.04 -15.66 -29.69
C GLU A 51 -1.82 -15.50 -28.18
N HIS A 52 -1.61 -14.27 -27.73
CA HIS A 52 -1.36 -13.96 -26.33
C HIS A 52 -1.88 -12.57 -25.92
N PRO A 53 -2.25 -12.38 -24.63
CA PRO A 53 -2.65 -11.08 -24.15
C PRO A 53 -1.42 -10.20 -23.85
N ILE A 54 -1.50 -8.93 -24.24
CA ILE A 54 -0.64 -7.85 -23.73
C ILE A 54 -1.42 -7.08 -22.69
N LYS A 55 -0.79 -6.83 -21.53
CA LYS A 55 -1.41 -6.17 -20.40
C LYS A 55 -0.58 -5.02 -19.88
N LYS A 56 -1.25 -3.96 -19.41
CA LYS A 56 -0.62 -2.82 -18.75
C LYS A 56 -1.50 -2.34 -17.61
N SER A 57 -0.95 -2.20 -16.41
CA SER A 57 -1.66 -1.59 -15.28
C SER A 57 -1.99 -0.13 -15.59
N ILE A 58 -3.20 0.28 -15.27
CA ILE A 58 -3.72 1.61 -15.56
C ILE A 58 -4.61 2.12 -14.44
N SER A 59 -4.80 3.44 -14.40
CA SER A 59 -5.87 4.09 -13.64
C SER A 59 -7.09 4.32 -14.51
N LEU A 60 -8.29 4.22 -13.92
CA LEU A 60 -9.53 4.44 -14.68
C LEU A 60 -9.64 5.86 -15.24
N ASN A 61 -9.25 6.89 -14.47
CA ASN A 61 -9.32 8.30 -14.90
C ASN A 61 -10.68 8.68 -15.51
N GLY A 62 -11.77 8.29 -14.84
CA GLY A 62 -13.12 8.54 -15.28
C GLY A 62 -13.69 7.56 -16.32
N ARG A 63 -12.92 6.55 -16.74
CA ARG A 63 -13.36 5.44 -17.60
C ARG A 63 -13.95 4.31 -16.77
N SER A 64 -14.56 3.35 -17.46
CA SER A 64 -15.19 2.18 -16.84
C SER A 64 -14.56 0.88 -17.35
N VAL A 65 -14.70 -0.19 -16.57
CA VAL A 65 -14.38 -1.54 -17.02
C VAL A 65 -15.21 -1.85 -18.27
N GLY A 66 -14.54 -2.39 -19.31
CA GLY A 66 -15.12 -2.67 -20.62
C GLY A 66 -14.95 -1.57 -21.67
N ASP A 67 -14.55 -0.36 -21.27
CA ASP A 67 -14.25 0.72 -22.21
C ASP A 67 -13.04 0.37 -23.08
N ASP A 68 -13.07 0.85 -24.34
CA ASP A 68 -11.92 0.75 -25.23
C ASP A 68 -10.81 1.69 -24.78
N ILE A 69 -9.57 1.23 -24.88
CA ILE A 69 -8.38 1.99 -24.51
C ILE A 69 -7.23 1.70 -25.49
N THR A 70 -6.50 2.76 -25.85
CA THR A 70 -5.22 2.63 -26.54
C THR A 70 -4.10 2.85 -25.53
N PHE A 71 -3.09 1.98 -25.53
CA PHE A 71 -1.97 1.99 -24.59
C PHE A 71 -0.70 1.49 -25.25
N THR A 72 0.46 1.85 -24.69
CA THR A 72 1.77 1.49 -25.23
C THR A 72 2.50 0.55 -24.27
N VAL A 73 3.05 -0.52 -24.84
CA VAL A 73 3.97 -1.45 -24.17
C VAL A 73 5.19 -1.63 -25.09
N ASP A 74 6.39 -1.49 -24.56
CA ASP A 74 7.66 -1.63 -25.30
C ASP A 74 7.67 -0.80 -26.60
N GLU A 75 7.27 0.48 -26.50
CA GLU A 75 7.17 1.44 -27.60
C GLU A 75 6.16 1.10 -28.70
N LYS A 76 5.41 0.03 -28.56
CA LYS A 76 4.37 -0.40 -29.50
C LYS A 76 2.98 -0.09 -28.93
N GLU A 77 2.13 0.50 -29.78
CA GLU A 77 0.75 0.86 -29.46
C GLU A 77 -0.19 -0.34 -29.65
N TYR A 78 -1.09 -0.50 -28.72
CA TYR A 78 -2.12 -1.52 -28.72
C TYR A 78 -3.48 -0.91 -28.41
N THR A 79 -4.55 -1.45 -29.01
CA THR A 79 -5.92 -1.12 -28.68
C THR A 79 -6.57 -2.34 -28.03
N GLY A 80 -7.20 -2.14 -26.89
CA GLY A 80 -7.82 -3.19 -26.12
C GLY A 80 -8.93 -2.66 -25.23
N LYS A 81 -9.20 -3.38 -24.14
CA LYS A 81 -10.25 -3.04 -23.18
C LYS A 81 -9.71 -2.90 -21.79
N ILE A 82 -10.42 -2.10 -20.98
CA ILE A 82 -10.15 -2.00 -19.56
C ILE A 82 -10.77 -3.18 -18.84
N GLU A 83 -9.97 -3.91 -18.08
CA GLU A 83 -10.38 -5.02 -17.23
C GLU A 83 -9.99 -4.77 -15.78
N LYS A 84 -10.73 -5.37 -14.85
CA LYS A 84 -10.30 -5.44 -13.46
C LYS A 84 -9.16 -6.45 -13.36
N GLU A 85 -8.05 -6.03 -12.77
CA GLU A 85 -6.93 -6.92 -12.48
C GLU A 85 -7.33 -7.87 -11.34
N GLY A 86 -7.28 -9.16 -11.60
CA GLY A 86 -7.76 -10.28 -10.79
C GLY A 86 -7.73 -10.18 -9.26
N ASP A 87 -7.50 -11.27 -8.58
CA ASP A 87 -7.64 -11.49 -7.13
C ASP A 87 -6.74 -10.60 -6.24
N ILE A 88 -7.03 -9.33 -6.18
CA ILE A 88 -6.30 -8.41 -5.31
C ILE A 88 -6.88 -8.47 -3.91
N LYS A 89 -6.03 -8.82 -2.94
CA LYS A 89 -6.40 -9.10 -1.55
C LYS A 89 -5.83 -8.08 -0.57
N HIS A 90 -5.73 -6.81 -1.00
CA HIS A 90 -5.22 -5.74 -0.16
C HIS A 90 -6.36 -4.82 0.26
N THR A 91 -6.40 -4.48 1.55
CA THR A 91 -7.37 -3.54 2.07
C THR A 91 -6.90 -2.10 1.85
N LYS A 92 -7.83 -1.18 1.73
CA LYS A 92 -7.56 0.24 1.93
C LYS A 92 -7.29 0.51 3.41
N CYS A 93 -6.67 1.64 3.71
CA CYS A 93 -6.33 2.03 5.07
C CYS A 93 -6.67 3.51 5.34
N LYS A 94 -6.52 3.88 6.59
CA LYS A 94 -6.51 5.26 7.07
C LYS A 94 -5.38 5.45 8.08
N VAL A 95 -4.98 6.69 8.32
CA VAL A 95 -4.15 7.02 9.48
C VAL A 95 -4.94 6.67 10.75
N SER A 96 -4.30 6.01 11.71
CA SER A 96 -4.97 5.61 12.94
C SER A 96 -5.50 6.82 13.68
N ASP A 97 -6.81 6.85 13.90
CA ASP A 97 -7.55 7.91 14.59
C ASP A 97 -8.24 7.42 15.87
N THR A 98 -8.00 6.17 16.25
CA THR A 98 -8.63 5.52 17.40
C THR A 98 -7.57 5.05 18.38
N ASP A 99 -7.70 5.50 19.64
CA ASP A 99 -6.83 5.05 20.73
C ASP A 99 -6.97 3.53 20.93
N SER A 100 -5.82 2.85 21.01
CA SER A 100 -5.74 1.40 21.22
C SER A 100 -6.58 0.59 20.22
N SER A 101 -6.67 1.07 18.98
CA SER A 101 -7.46 0.44 17.92
C SER A 101 -7.06 -1.01 17.70
N LYS A 102 -8.06 -1.88 17.57
CA LYS A 102 -7.85 -3.29 17.17
C LYS A 102 -7.68 -3.47 15.66
N ASN A 103 -7.95 -2.42 14.89
CA ASN A 103 -7.86 -2.42 13.43
C ASN A 103 -6.48 -2.00 12.93
N VAL A 104 -5.50 -1.86 13.83
CA VAL A 104 -4.13 -1.53 13.41
C VAL A 104 -3.65 -2.52 12.36
N TYR A 105 -3.11 -1.96 11.27
CA TYR A 105 -2.78 -2.68 10.04
C TYR A 105 -1.26 -2.78 9.84
N GLY A 106 -0.56 -1.70 10.15
CA GLY A 106 0.88 -1.60 9.98
C GLY A 106 1.35 -0.15 10.08
N LEU A 107 2.56 0.08 9.58
CA LEU A 107 3.21 1.39 9.61
C LEU A 107 3.38 1.92 8.20
N PHE A 108 3.07 3.20 7.97
CA PHE A 108 3.40 3.85 6.72
C PHE A 108 4.92 3.83 6.52
N ASN A 109 5.36 3.27 5.40
CA ASN A 109 6.78 3.23 5.04
C ASN A 109 7.13 4.30 4.01
N SER A 110 6.44 4.30 2.88
CA SER A 110 6.62 5.28 1.79
C SER A 110 5.44 5.22 0.84
N TRP A 111 5.29 6.26 0.02
CA TRP A 111 4.44 6.19 -1.17
C TRP A 111 5.12 5.34 -2.24
N ASP A 112 4.32 4.67 -3.06
CA ASP A 112 4.75 4.11 -4.32
C ASP A 112 4.86 5.26 -5.33
N GLU A 113 6.04 5.41 -5.93
CA GLU A 113 6.36 6.51 -6.84
C GLU A 113 6.37 6.03 -8.29
N ASP A 114 5.59 5.00 -8.60
CA ASP A 114 5.41 4.58 -9.99
C ASP A 114 4.62 5.63 -10.80
N GLU A 115 4.66 5.48 -12.12
CA GLU A 115 4.06 6.45 -13.06
C GLU A 115 2.55 6.28 -13.23
N ASP A 116 1.94 5.31 -12.54
CA ASP A 116 0.49 5.24 -12.57
C ASP A 116 -0.10 6.37 -11.70
N THR A 117 -1.29 6.81 -12.01
CA THR A 117 -1.92 7.95 -11.31
C THR A 117 -2.63 7.52 -10.03
N VAL A 118 -2.31 6.36 -9.51
CA VAL A 118 -2.89 5.80 -8.29
C VAL A 118 -1.94 6.06 -7.12
N ASN A 119 -2.47 6.53 -6.02
CA ASN A 119 -1.68 6.86 -4.84
C ASN A 119 -1.57 5.65 -3.90
N ASP A 120 -0.80 4.65 -4.31
CA ASP A 120 -0.50 3.49 -3.50
C ASP A 120 0.64 3.77 -2.52
N MET A 121 0.63 3.08 -1.40
CA MET A 121 1.66 3.18 -0.38
C MET A 121 2.16 1.79 0.01
N TYR A 122 3.39 1.74 0.48
CA TYR A 122 3.96 0.57 1.14
C TYR A 122 3.69 0.64 2.63
N VAL A 123 3.00 -0.37 3.15
CA VAL A 123 2.71 -0.54 4.57
C VAL A 123 3.60 -1.63 5.14
N ALA A 124 4.40 -1.30 6.15
CA ALA A 124 5.25 -2.25 6.86
C ALA A 124 4.42 -3.03 7.89
N GLN A 125 4.38 -4.35 7.76
CA GLN A 125 3.59 -5.23 8.63
C GLN A 125 4.45 -6.22 9.41
N VAL A 126 5.55 -6.69 8.83
CA VAL A 126 6.44 -7.68 9.46
C VAL A 126 7.89 -7.28 9.22
N GLY A 127 8.68 -7.22 10.27
CA GLY A 127 10.09 -6.88 10.20
C GLY A 127 10.49 -5.81 11.22
N THR A 128 11.65 -5.19 10.99
CA THR A 128 12.16 -4.10 11.83
C THR A 128 12.02 -2.80 11.07
N TYR A 129 11.22 -1.89 11.62
CA TYR A 129 10.88 -0.60 11.00
C TYR A 129 10.92 0.53 12.04
N VAL A 130 10.97 1.76 11.54
CA VAL A 130 10.78 2.95 12.36
C VAL A 130 9.30 3.08 12.70
N ILE A 131 9.00 3.39 13.96
CA ILE A 131 7.66 3.73 14.43
C ILE A 131 7.67 5.12 15.05
N ARG A 132 6.64 5.91 14.76
CA ARG A 132 6.44 7.21 15.40
C ARG A 132 5.85 7.01 16.79
N ILE A 133 6.50 7.61 17.78
CA ILE A 133 6.03 7.62 19.16
C ILE A 133 5.59 9.03 19.53
N HIS A 134 4.43 9.17 20.17
CA HIS A 134 3.93 10.47 20.58
C HIS A 134 4.95 11.19 21.52
N LYS A 135 5.06 12.50 21.37
CA LYS A 135 6.05 13.33 22.10
C LYS A 135 6.00 13.21 23.62
N ASP A 136 4.83 12.93 24.19
CA ASP A 136 4.63 12.82 25.64
C ASP A 136 4.90 11.39 26.16
N GLU A 137 5.25 10.45 25.28
CA GLU A 137 5.55 9.07 25.66
C GLU A 137 7.06 8.88 25.89
N THR A 138 7.38 8.11 26.90
CA THR A 138 8.74 7.64 27.15
C THR A 138 8.77 6.14 26.95
N VAL A 139 9.57 5.69 25.98
CA VAL A 139 9.67 4.27 25.62
C VAL A 139 10.97 3.66 26.10
N ALA A 140 10.92 2.40 26.47
CA ALA A 140 12.07 1.57 26.78
C ALA A 140 12.15 0.39 25.81
N LYS A 141 13.34 -0.18 25.67
CA LYS A 141 13.52 -1.41 24.91
C LYS A 141 12.70 -2.52 25.54
N GLY A 142 11.89 -3.16 24.72
CA GLY A 142 10.99 -4.26 25.14
C GLY A 142 9.52 -3.83 25.28
N ASP A 143 9.24 -2.54 25.38
CA ASP A 143 7.86 -2.05 25.49
C ASP A 143 7.02 -2.46 24.27
N LEU A 144 5.76 -2.77 24.51
CA LEU A 144 4.75 -2.93 23.48
C LEU A 144 4.09 -1.60 23.18
N ILE A 145 3.80 -1.35 21.90
CA ILE A 145 3.23 -0.10 21.41
C ILE A 145 1.82 -0.33 20.90
N GLN A 146 0.94 0.58 21.24
CA GLN A 146 -0.43 0.72 20.71
C GLN A 146 -0.60 2.06 20.00
N SER A 147 -1.64 2.21 19.19
CA SER A 147 -2.01 3.51 18.65
C SER A 147 -2.47 4.47 19.76
N LYS A 148 -2.05 5.73 19.65
CA LYS A 148 -2.56 6.83 20.49
C LYS A 148 -3.82 7.49 19.90
N GLY A 149 -4.17 7.13 18.66
CA GLY A 149 -5.34 7.68 17.96
C GLY A 149 -5.06 8.95 17.17
N ASP A 150 -3.81 9.23 16.86
CA ASP A 150 -3.35 10.38 16.06
C ASP A 150 -2.25 9.99 15.06
N GLY A 151 -2.16 8.70 14.75
CA GLY A 151 -1.11 8.14 13.90
C GLY A 151 0.21 7.87 14.62
N THR A 152 0.35 8.29 15.88
CA THR A 152 1.53 7.99 16.71
C THR A 152 1.27 6.83 17.65
N GLY A 153 2.35 6.28 18.21
CA GLY A 153 2.31 5.21 19.20
C GLY A 153 2.38 5.71 20.64
N LYS A 154 1.77 4.97 21.54
CA LYS A 154 1.94 5.07 22.99
C LYS A 154 2.39 3.73 23.56
N VAL A 155 3.01 3.75 24.73
CA VAL A 155 3.37 2.53 25.45
C VAL A 155 2.09 1.83 25.93
N GLN A 156 2.00 0.53 25.68
CA GLN A 156 0.95 -0.32 26.21
C GLN A 156 1.15 -0.52 27.72
N ALA A 157 0.07 -0.51 28.49
CA ALA A 157 0.15 -0.54 29.95
C ALA A 157 0.68 -1.87 30.54
N ASP A 158 0.68 -2.93 29.74
CA ASP A 158 1.17 -4.26 30.11
C ASP A 158 1.92 -4.92 28.95
N ASP A 159 2.51 -6.08 29.15
CA ASP A 159 3.31 -6.83 28.19
C ASP A 159 2.55 -7.97 27.49
N ILE A 160 1.21 -7.93 27.51
CA ILE A 160 0.38 -8.92 26.83
C ILE A 160 0.10 -8.50 25.38
N MET A 161 0.54 -9.28 24.42
CA MET A 161 0.24 -9.02 22.99
C MET A 161 -1.25 -9.17 22.69
N ARG A 162 -1.81 -8.18 21.99
CA ARG A 162 -3.23 -8.11 21.61
C ARG A 162 -3.38 -7.73 20.14
N SER A 163 -4.59 -7.80 19.63
CA SER A 163 -4.92 -7.28 18.30
C SER A 163 -4.65 -5.78 18.15
N SER A 164 -4.58 -5.04 19.24
CA SER A 164 -4.22 -3.61 19.26
C SER A 164 -2.72 -3.34 19.43
N THR A 165 -1.90 -4.37 19.61
CA THR A 165 -0.44 -4.22 19.71
C THR A 165 0.15 -4.04 18.31
N VAL A 166 0.79 -2.90 18.07
CA VAL A 166 1.36 -2.56 16.76
C VAL A 166 2.79 -3.09 16.61
N ALA A 167 3.60 -2.94 17.66
CA ALA A 167 5.02 -3.24 17.61
C ALA A 167 5.58 -3.51 19.00
N LYS A 168 6.80 -4.07 19.01
CA LYS A 168 7.68 -4.13 20.18
C LYS A 168 8.91 -3.27 19.96
N VAL A 169 9.28 -2.46 20.93
CA VAL A 169 10.46 -1.59 20.85
C VAL A 169 11.73 -2.42 20.88
N LEU A 170 12.52 -2.37 19.83
CA LEU A 170 13.83 -3.04 19.75
C LEU A 170 14.99 -2.11 20.11
N SER A 171 14.84 -0.81 19.84
CA SER A 171 15.83 0.23 20.12
C SER A 171 15.11 1.54 20.40
N THR A 172 15.67 2.33 21.30
CA THR A 172 15.22 3.70 21.62
C THR A 172 16.02 4.77 20.86
N THR A 173 16.84 4.38 19.91
CA THR A 173 17.59 5.32 19.06
C THR A 173 16.61 6.14 18.24
N LYS A 174 16.63 7.45 18.46
CA LYS A 174 15.82 8.40 17.68
C LYS A 174 16.49 8.64 16.32
N ILE A 175 15.71 8.52 15.26
CA ILE A 175 16.16 8.81 13.89
C ILE A 175 15.82 10.26 13.55
N GLU A 176 14.63 10.71 13.94
CA GLU A 176 14.12 12.05 13.68
C GLU A 176 13.16 12.46 14.80
N THR A 177 12.94 13.77 14.98
CA THR A 177 11.97 14.29 15.94
C THR A 177 11.08 15.31 15.27
N TYR A 178 9.78 15.11 15.38
CA TYR A 178 8.73 15.99 14.88
C TYR A 178 8.05 16.71 16.04
N SER A 179 7.22 17.72 15.72
CA SER A 179 6.52 18.53 16.75
C SER A 179 5.50 17.72 17.56
N ASP A 180 5.01 16.63 17.00
CA ASP A 180 3.97 15.75 17.55
C ASP A 180 4.49 14.33 17.93
N GLY A 181 5.76 14.05 17.63
CA GLY A 181 6.35 12.75 17.99
C GLY A 181 7.45 12.27 17.10
#